data_740558f37abb52eab8009384966f98b1
#
_entry.id   740558f37abb52eab8009384966f98b1
#
_cell.length_a   1.000
_cell.length_b   1.000
_cell.length_c   1.000
_cell.angle_alpha   90.00
_cell.angle_beta   90.00
_cell.angle_gamma   90.00
#
_symmetry.space_group_name_H-M   'P 1'
#
loop_
_entity.id
_entity.type
_entity.pdbx_description
1 polymer ?
#
loop_
_entity_poly.entity_id
_entity_poly.type
_entity_poly.pdbx_seq_one_letter_code
_entity_poly.pdbx_strand_id
1 'polypeptide(L)'
;MRLVISGGGTGGHIYPALALIEALRAEGKLDDVLYVGTEHGLESRIVPATGLKFSTLDLQGFKRSLSLSNLTTVKKFIGSLGQAKKLLRDFKPDIVVGTGGYVSGAILFAAAQMHIPTVIHESNSVAGVTNKFLSHFVDRVAIVFPEVASAFPAKKVVVTGNPRAQQVAGLKPNDRLKDFGLDPHKRTLLVFGGSRGAPKINEAVLAALPVWGKADFQVLFATGRSHYDNIKTSLPPLPSSIKVVPYIDDMPSILPDVGLLISRAGATTLAEITALGIPAILIPSPNVTHHHQYLNAQSLTKQGAALTITEPELGQDFPQRVVTLMEDDAKRAAMAQASKKLGVPDASDQLIAVMTTLLSKRR
;
A
#
# COMPACT_ATOMS: atom_id res chain seq x y z
N MET A 1 -13.32 11.37 18.63
CA MET A 1 -11.90 11.34 19.11
C MET A 1 -11.04 12.33 18.32
N ARG A 2 -10.04 12.91 18.98
CA ARG A 2 -9.00 13.74 18.35
C ARG A 2 -7.81 12.83 18.00
N LEU A 3 -7.50 12.72 16.72
CA LEU A 3 -6.49 11.78 16.19
C LEU A 3 -5.24 12.54 15.72
N VAL A 4 -4.05 12.12 16.17
CA VAL A 4 -2.80 12.37 15.45
C VAL A 4 -2.43 11.10 14.67
N ILE A 5 -2.17 11.25 13.38
CA ILE A 5 -1.75 10.13 12.53
C ILE A 5 -0.47 10.47 11.79
N SER A 6 0.41 9.50 11.62
CA SER A 6 1.69 9.69 10.96
C SER A 6 2.06 8.49 10.10
N GLY A 7 2.47 8.77 8.90
CA GLY A 7 2.98 7.79 7.94
C GLY A 7 3.57 8.48 6.73
N GLY A 8 4.68 7.98 6.21
CA GLY A 8 5.33 8.71 5.11
C GLY A 8 6.38 7.93 4.36
N GLY A 9 6.99 8.60 3.39
CA GLY A 9 8.01 8.08 2.50
C GLY A 9 7.48 7.31 1.30
N THR A 10 6.38 6.55 1.46
CA THR A 10 5.77 5.75 0.38
C THR A 10 4.26 5.77 0.45
N GLY A 11 3.59 5.51 -0.69
CA GLY A 11 2.14 5.35 -0.74
C GLY A 11 1.62 4.23 0.19
N GLY A 12 2.42 3.18 0.39
CA GLY A 12 2.07 2.07 1.30
C GLY A 12 1.90 2.47 2.77
N HIS A 13 2.44 3.61 3.20
CA HIS A 13 2.22 4.18 4.53
C HIS A 13 1.15 5.27 4.54
N ILE A 14 1.02 6.01 3.44
CA ILE A 14 0.11 7.16 3.36
C ILE A 14 -1.34 6.71 3.16
N TYR A 15 -1.59 5.84 2.19
CA TYR A 15 -2.96 5.43 1.85
C TYR A 15 -3.70 4.66 2.96
N PRO A 16 -3.07 3.76 3.74
CA PRO A 16 -3.73 3.16 4.91
C PRO A 16 -4.14 4.19 5.97
N ALA A 17 -3.32 5.25 6.17
CA ALA A 17 -3.65 6.33 7.08
C ALA A 17 -4.86 7.13 6.59
N LEU A 18 -4.91 7.46 5.29
CA LEU A 18 -6.05 8.19 4.70
C LEU A 18 -7.32 7.35 4.76
N ALA A 19 -7.23 6.03 4.47
CA ALA A 19 -8.35 5.12 4.55
C ALA A 19 -8.94 5.02 5.96
N LEU A 20 -8.09 4.95 6.99
CA LEU A 20 -8.53 4.97 8.38
C LEU A 20 -9.23 6.27 8.75
N ILE A 21 -8.70 7.43 8.30
CA ILE A 21 -9.32 8.73 8.54
C ILE A 21 -10.73 8.80 7.91
N GLU A 22 -10.86 8.33 6.68
CA GLU A 22 -12.15 8.31 5.97
C GLU A 22 -13.16 7.40 6.68
N ALA A 23 -12.75 6.21 7.13
CA ALA A 23 -13.62 5.30 7.89
C ALA A 23 -14.07 5.93 9.20
N LEU A 24 -13.17 6.54 9.98
CA LEU A 24 -13.51 7.26 11.21
C LEU A 24 -14.48 8.41 10.98
N ARG A 25 -14.35 9.14 9.87
CA ARG A 25 -15.28 10.21 9.49
C ARG A 25 -16.66 9.67 9.13
N ALA A 26 -16.69 8.59 8.33
CA ALA A 26 -17.93 7.94 7.94
C ALA A 26 -18.73 7.41 9.13
N GLU A 27 -18.05 6.95 10.18
CA GLU A 27 -18.67 6.49 11.43
C GLU A 27 -19.00 7.62 12.43
N GLY A 28 -18.68 8.87 12.11
CA GLY A 28 -18.87 10.01 13.02
C GLY A 28 -18.01 9.95 14.30
N LYS A 29 -16.90 9.20 14.26
CA LYS A 29 -16.00 8.98 15.42
C LYS A 29 -14.82 9.96 15.47
N LEU A 30 -14.65 10.82 14.47
CA LEU A 30 -13.51 11.74 14.34
C LEU A 30 -13.95 13.19 14.59
N ASP A 31 -13.49 13.78 15.70
CA ASP A 31 -13.74 15.18 16.03
C ASP A 31 -12.73 16.11 15.34
N ASP A 32 -11.46 15.72 15.34
CA ASP A 32 -10.38 16.47 14.70
C ASP A 32 -9.23 15.53 14.34
N VAL A 33 -8.46 15.89 13.33
CA VAL A 33 -7.29 15.09 12.89
C VAL A 33 -6.13 15.99 12.49
N LEU A 34 -4.94 15.62 12.96
CA LEU A 34 -3.67 16.19 12.52
C LEU A 34 -2.80 15.10 11.91
N TYR A 35 -2.45 15.26 10.63
CA TYR A 35 -1.48 14.39 9.99
C TYR A 35 -0.07 14.95 10.18
N VAL A 36 0.85 14.12 10.66
CA VAL A 36 2.24 14.49 10.88
C VAL A 36 3.14 13.75 9.89
N GLY A 37 3.87 14.51 9.08
CA GLY A 37 4.76 14.01 8.04
C GLY A 37 6.13 14.69 8.07
N THR A 38 6.83 14.62 6.93
CA THR A 38 8.06 15.38 6.67
C THR A 38 7.85 16.41 5.57
N GLU A 39 8.71 17.40 5.52
CA GLU A 39 8.61 18.49 4.54
C GLU A 39 8.82 18.03 3.09
N HIS A 40 9.67 17.03 2.88
CA HIS A 40 10.10 16.57 1.55
C HIS A 40 9.62 15.16 1.18
N GLY A 41 8.82 14.53 2.03
CA GLY A 41 8.24 13.21 1.78
C GLY A 41 7.10 13.25 0.76
N LEU A 42 6.69 12.09 0.25
CA LEU A 42 5.54 11.97 -0.65
C LEU A 42 4.25 12.48 0.02
N GLU A 43 4.15 12.30 1.33
CA GLU A 43 3.05 12.73 2.18
C GLU A 43 2.85 14.25 2.17
N SER A 44 3.93 15.04 2.01
CA SER A 44 3.84 16.52 1.98
C SER A 44 3.08 17.07 0.77
N ARG A 45 2.87 16.25 -0.27
CA ARG A 45 2.07 16.61 -1.45
C ARG A 45 0.69 15.96 -1.42
N ILE A 46 0.62 14.68 -1.03
CA ILE A 46 -0.63 13.92 -1.05
C ILE A 46 -1.59 14.39 0.04
N VAL A 47 -1.10 14.53 1.27
CA VAL A 47 -1.99 14.79 2.42
C VAL A 47 -2.62 16.18 2.38
N PRO A 48 -1.89 17.28 2.10
CA PRO A 48 -2.51 18.61 1.97
C PRO A 48 -3.54 18.70 0.85
N ALA A 49 -3.34 17.94 -0.25
CA ALA A 49 -4.31 17.89 -1.34
C ALA A 49 -5.68 17.29 -0.93
N THR A 50 -5.75 16.55 0.19
CA THR A 50 -7.01 16.04 0.77
C THR A 50 -7.71 17.02 1.72
N GLY A 51 -7.16 18.22 1.93
CA GLY A 51 -7.69 19.21 2.87
C GLY A 51 -7.46 18.90 4.35
N LEU A 52 -6.66 17.90 4.68
CA LEU A 52 -6.30 17.56 6.06
C LEU A 52 -5.31 18.56 6.65
N LYS A 53 -5.44 18.83 7.97
CA LYS A 53 -4.40 19.55 8.72
C LYS A 53 -3.11 18.77 8.66
N PHE A 54 -2.04 19.41 8.20
CA PHE A 54 -0.73 18.79 8.02
C PHE A 54 0.35 19.56 8.78
N SER A 55 1.17 18.86 9.54
CA SER A 55 2.36 19.40 10.21
C SER A 55 3.58 18.55 9.88
N THR A 56 4.75 19.16 9.90
CA THR A 56 6.01 18.50 9.58
C THR A 56 6.93 18.40 10.79
N LEU A 57 7.73 17.33 10.81
CA LEU A 57 8.89 17.20 11.69
C LEU A 57 10.15 17.24 10.85
N ASP A 58 11.20 17.95 11.34
CA ASP A 58 12.52 17.94 10.69
C ASP A 58 13.23 16.62 10.97
N LEU A 59 12.94 15.64 10.12
CA LEU A 59 13.47 14.30 10.20
C LEU A 59 14.09 13.86 8.90
N GLN A 60 15.14 13.06 9.01
CA GLN A 60 15.80 12.43 7.90
C GLN A 60 15.86 10.91 8.14
N GLY A 61 15.62 10.12 7.11
CA GLY A 61 15.78 8.66 7.17
C GLY A 61 17.25 8.26 7.34
N PHE A 62 17.50 7.15 8.02
CA PHE A 62 18.84 6.57 8.12
C PHE A 62 19.33 6.12 6.74
N LYS A 63 20.57 6.50 6.40
CA LYS A 63 21.25 5.95 5.22
C LYS A 63 21.73 4.55 5.52
N ARG A 64 21.64 3.65 4.54
CA ARG A 64 22.03 2.24 4.65
C ARG A 64 23.54 2.01 4.82
N SER A 65 24.38 3.02 4.65
CA SER A 65 25.82 2.96 4.83
C SER A 65 26.23 3.43 6.23
N LEU A 66 27.35 2.90 6.76
CA LEU A 66 28.02 3.47 7.94
C LEU A 66 28.59 4.84 7.53
N SER A 67 27.78 5.88 7.64
CA SER A 67 28.12 7.24 7.26
C SER A 67 27.98 8.17 8.45
N LEU A 68 28.91 9.13 8.57
CA LEU A 68 28.82 10.23 9.55
C LEU A 68 27.49 11.00 9.46
N SER A 69 26.81 10.93 8.31
CA SER A 69 25.45 11.48 8.15
C SER A 69 24.41 10.80 9.04
N ASN A 70 24.66 9.60 9.54
CA ASN A 70 23.76 8.93 10.49
C ASN A 70 23.83 9.57 11.90
N LEU A 71 24.95 10.21 12.28
CA LEU A 71 25.04 11.01 13.49
C LEU A 71 24.13 12.25 13.41
N THR A 72 24.08 12.89 12.25
CA THR A 72 23.14 13.99 11.99
C THR A 72 21.69 13.51 12.06
N THR A 73 21.40 12.30 11.56
CA THR A 73 20.07 11.68 11.64
C THR A 73 19.65 11.45 13.10
N VAL A 74 20.56 10.96 13.95
CA VAL A 74 20.29 10.80 15.41
C VAL A 74 20.05 12.15 16.08
N LYS A 75 20.88 13.17 15.77
CA LYS A 75 20.70 14.54 16.31
C LYS A 75 19.35 15.12 15.89
N LYS A 76 18.98 14.98 14.62
CA LYS A 76 17.66 15.40 14.10
C LYS A 76 16.52 14.64 14.77
N PHE A 77 16.66 13.34 15.00
CA PHE A 77 15.66 12.54 15.71
C PHE A 77 15.45 13.07 17.14
N ILE A 78 16.51 13.33 17.89
CA ILE A 78 16.42 13.88 19.27
C ILE A 78 15.77 15.27 19.24
N GLY A 79 16.16 16.15 18.32
CA GLY A 79 15.55 17.47 18.14
C GLY A 79 14.06 17.41 17.79
N SER A 80 13.68 16.45 16.93
CA SER A 80 12.29 16.25 16.52
C SER A 80 11.39 15.76 17.65
N LEU A 81 11.94 15.09 18.70
CA LEU A 81 11.15 14.69 19.88
C LEU A 81 10.60 15.92 20.63
N GLY A 82 11.38 16.99 20.74
CA GLY A 82 10.90 18.25 21.32
C GLY A 82 9.77 18.85 20.52
N GLN A 83 9.90 18.91 19.18
CA GLN A 83 8.87 19.38 18.27
C GLN A 83 7.61 18.47 18.35
N ALA A 84 7.78 17.14 18.36
CA ALA A 84 6.69 16.20 18.47
C ALA A 84 5.92 16.39 19.80
N LYS A 85 6.62 16.52 20.93
CA LYS A 85 5.98 16.81 22.23
C LYS A 85 5.21 18.12 22.23
N LYS A 86 5.74 19.17 21.58
CA LYS A 86 5.03 20.43 21.43
C LYS A 86 3.75 20.27 20.62
N LEU A 87 3.82 19.64 19.44
CA LEU A 87 2.64 19.35 18.60
C LEU A 87 1.57 18.57 19.37
N LEU A 88 1.96 17.55 20.13
CA LEU A 88 1.04 16.74 20.93
C LEU A 88 0.39 17.56 22.07
N ARG A 89 1.13 18.44 22.75
CA ARG A 89 0.58 19.32 23.79
C ARG A 89 -0.42 20.33 23.20
N ASP A 90 -0.09 20.91 22.04
CA ASP A 90 -0.91 21.92 21.38
C ASP A 90 -2.19 21.31 20.79
N PHE A 91 -2.08 20.16 20.15
CA PHE A 91 -3.21 19.47 19.53
C PHE A 91 -4.05 18.68 20.53
N LYS A 92 -3.48 18.15 21.62
CA LYS A 92 -4.14 17.33 22.65
C LYS A 92 -4.92 16.14 22.07
N PRO A 93 -4.23 15.20 21.40
CA PRO A 93 -4.90 14.03 20.82
C PRO A 93 -5.36 13.04 21.90
N ASP A 94 -6.47 12.35 21.64
CA ASP A 94 -6.90 11.20 22.43
C ASP A 94 -6.05 9.96 22.11
N ILE A 95 -5.59 9.87 20.87
CA ILE A 95 -4.80 8.71 20.37
C ILE A 95 -3.85 9.13 19.25
N VAL A 96 -2.72 8.44 19.15
CA VAL A 96 -1.73 8.60 18.08
C VAL A 96 -1.56 7.29 17.32
N VAL A 97 -1.70 7.32 15.99
CA VAL A 97 -1.55 6.16 15.10
C VAL A 97 -0.38 6.37 14.15
N GLY A 98 0.48 5.36 14.03
CA GLY A 98 1.59 5.33 13.07
C GLY A 98 1.39 4.24 12.03
N THR A 99 1.37 4.60 10.74
CA THR A 99 1.23 3.65 9.64
C THR A 99 2.56 3.28 8.98
N GLY A 100 3.67 3.78 9.53
CA GLY A 100 5.02 3.42 9.08
C GLY A 100 5.82 4.58 8.49
N GLY A 101 7.06 4.26 8.15
CA GLY A 101 8.06 5.27 7.76
C GLY A 101 8.79 5.84 8.96
N TYR A 102 9.95 6.46 8.71
CA TYR A 102 10.79 7.01 9.78
C TYR A 102 10.14 8.19 10.52
N VAL A 103 9.21 8.89 9.87
CA VAL A 103 8.50 10.03 10.46
C VAL A 103 7.61 9.61 11.63
N SER A 104 6.98 8.43 11.56
CA SER A 104 6.15 7.91 12.63
C SER A 104 6.97 7.60 13.90
N GLY A 105 8.29 7.36 13.77
CA GLY A 105 9.18 7.05 14.89
C GLY A 105 9.18 8.10 15.99
N ALA A 106 9.37 9.37 15.62
CA ALA A 106 9.48 10.45 16.60
C ALA A 106 8.15 10.77 17.28
N ILE A 107 7.07 10.87 16.49
CA ILE A 107 5.76 11.26 17.04
C ILE A 107 5.17 10.15 17.93
N LEU A 108 5.26 8.87 17.52
CA LEU A 108 4.78 7.74 18.33
C LEU A 108 5.62 7.55 19.61
N PHE A 109 6.95 7.70 19.51
CA PHE A 109 7.80 7.62 20.68
C PHE A 109 7.51 8.75 21.69
N ALA A 110 7.34 10.00 21.20
CA ALA A 110 6.94 11.13 22.03
C ALA A 110 5.57 10.90 22.70
N ALA A 111 4.59 10.40 21.94
CA ALA A 111 3.25 10.10 22.45
C ALA A 111 3.30 9.02 23.55
N ALA A 112 4.06 7.94 23.34
CA ALA A 112 4.26 6.89 24.35
C ALA A 112 4.89 7.44 25.63
N GLN A 113 5.90 8.31 25.53
CA GLN A 113 6.52 8.98 26.70
C GLN A 113 5.54 9.93 27.42
N MET A 114 4.56 10.48 26.72
CA MET A 114 3.53 11.34 27.28
C MET A 114 2.30 10.56 27.74
N HIS A 115 2.38 9.23 27.73
CA HIS A 115 1.28 8.33 28.09
C HIS A 115 -0.01 8.56 27.27
N ILE A 116 0.09 9.06 26.04
CA ILE A 116 -1.03 9.15 25.11
C ILE A 116 -1.21 7.75 24.49
N PRO A 117 -2.46 7.23 24.33
CA PRO A 117 -2.73 5.98 23.63
C PRO A 117 -2.06 5.89 22.27
N THR A 118 -1.40 4.77 21.96
CA THR A 118 -0.60 4.61 20.75
C THR A 118 -0.86 3.29 20.04
N VAL A 119 -1.01 3.36 18.71
CA VAL A 119 -1.10 2.19 17.85
C VAL A 119 -0.12 2.36 16.69
N ILE A 120 0.66 1.33 16.38
CA ILE A 120 1.39 1.24 15.12
C ILE A 120 0.74 0.20 14.23
N HIS A 121 0.75 0.46 12.92
CA HIS A 121 0.25 -0.43 11.89
C HIS A 121 1.42 -0.91 11.01
N GLU A 122 1.62 -2.23 10.93
CA GLU A 122 2.61 -2.84 10.05
C GLU A 122 1.91 -3.47 8.85
N SER A 123 2.13 -2.87 7.69
CA SER A 123 1.48 -3.29 6.44
C SER A 123 2.16 -4.48 5.75
N ASN A 124 3.43 -4.75 6.03
CA ASN A 124 4.22 -5.76 5.32
C ASN A 124 4.36 -7.05 6.12
N SER A 125 4.69 -8.14 5.41
CA SER A 125 5.02 -9.44 6.01
C SER A 125 6.38 -9.44 6.73
N VAL A 126 7.15 -8.35 6.62
CA VAL A 126 8.42 -8.14 7.32
C VAL A 126 8.34 -6.85 8.12
N ALA A 127 8.67 -6.93 9.41
CA ALA A 127 8.63 -5.78 10.31
C ALA A 127 9.61 -4.68 9.89
N GLY A 128 9.09 -3.47 9.70
CA GLY A 128 9.90 -2.28 9.49
C GLY A 128 10.73 -1.95 10.74
N VAL A 129 11.97 -1.46 10.55
CA VAL A 129 12.89 -1.14 11.66
C VAL A 129 12.25 -0.18 12.67
N THR A 130 11.57 0.86 12.16
CA THR A 130 10.87 1.85 13.00
C THR A 130 9.76 1.17 13.83
N ASN A 131 8.92 0.34 13.21
CA ASN A 131 7.84 -0.36 13.90
C ASN A 131 8.37 -1.36 14.92
N LYS A 132 9.47 -2.08 14.59
CA LYS A 132 10.13 -2.99 15.52
C LYS A 132 10.64 -2.25 16.77
N PHE A 133 11.27 -1.10 16.60
CA PHE A 133 11.69 -0.25 17.73
C PHE A 133 10.48 0.25 18.52
N LEU A 134 9.47 0.83 17.87
CA LEU A 134 8.30 1.40 18.52
C LEU A 134 7.46 0.36 19.27
N SER A 135 7.46 -0.90 18.83
CA SER A 135 6.64 -1.96 19.42
C SER A 135 6.90 -2.18 20.90
N HIS A 136 8.09 -1.83 21.40
CA HIS A 136 8.42 -1.92 22.82
C HIS A 136 7.70 -0.85 23.66
N PHE A 137 7.39 0.29 23.07
CA PHE A 137 6.86 1.48 23.75
C PHE A 137 5.36 1.70 23.56
N VAL A 138 4.83 1.38 22.38
CA VAL A 138 3.41 1.60 22.03
C VAL A 138 2.47 0.60 22.73
N ASP A 139 1.18 0.94 22.79
CA ASP A 139 0.17 0.10 23.42
C ASP A 139 -0.24 -1.09 22.56
N ARG A 140 -0.37 -0.91 21.22
CA ARG A 140 -0.77 -1.98 20.28
C ARG A 140 0.01 -1.91 18.97
N VAL A 141 0.14 -3.09 18.38
CA VAL A 141 0.74 -3.33 17.05
C VAL A 141 -0.32 -4.00 16.18
N ALA A 142 -0.94 -3.25 15.31
CA ALA A 142 -1.86 -3.76 14.30
C ALA A 142 -1.05 -4.31 13.12
N ILE A 143 -1.33 -5.52 12.68
CA ILE A 143 -0.59 -6.17 11.57
C ILE A 143 -1.54 -6.62 10.47
N VAL A 144 -1.01 -6.67 9.23
CA VAL A 144 -1.73 -7.17 8.05
C VAL A 144 -1.47 -8.66 7.86
N PHE A 145 -0.21 -9.07 7.91
CA PHE A 145 0.22 -10.45 7.67
C PHE A 145 0.49 -11.14 9.01
N PRO A 146 -0.19 -12.28 9.32
CA PRO A 146 0.05 -13.01 10.57
C PRO A 146 1.51 -13.45 10.78
N GLU A 147 2.25 -13.68 9.69
CA GLU A 147 3.65 -14.14 9.72
C GLU A 147 4.59 -13.14 10.41
N VAL A 148 4.26 -11.84 10.36
CA VAL A 148 5.09 -10.80 10.99
C VAL A 148 4.91 -10.72 12.51
N ALA A 149 3.91 -11.41 13.08
CA ALA A 149 3.57 -11.35 14.51
C ALA A 149 4.76 -11.68 15.41
N SER A 150 5.59 -12.65 15.02
CA SER A 150 6.76 -13.08 15.80
C SER A 150 7.85 -12.00 15.94
N ALA A 151 7.81 -10.95 15.12
CA ALA A 151 8.75 -9.83 15.20
C ALA A 151 8.40 -8.81 16.31
N PHE A 152 7.24 -8.97 16.97
CA PHE A 152 6.69 -8.01 17.93
C PHE A 152 6.33 -8.68 19.26
N PRO A 153 6.22 -7.90 20.37
CA PRO A 153 5.73 -8.43 21.64
C PRO A 153 4.32 -9.00 21.52
N ALA A 154 4.14 -10.30 21.72
CA ALA A 154 2.91 -11.04 21.44
C ALA A 154 1.65 -10.43 22.08
N LYS A 155 1.75 -9.91 23.34
CA LYS A 155 0.62 -9.29 24.06
C LYS A 155 0.09 -8.00 23.41
N LYS A 156 0.86 -7.38 22.50
CA LYS A 156 0.51 -6.11 21.84
C LYS A 156 -0.04 -6.31 20.43
N VAL A 157 0.20 -7.48 19.83
CA VAL A 157 -0.14 -7.77 18.43
C VAL A 157 -1.63 -8.01 18.27
N VAL A 158 -2.22 -7.39 17.23
CA VAL A 158 -3.59 -7.63 16.79
C VAL A 158 -3.59 -7.70 15.26
N VAL A 159 -4.18 -8.74 14.68
CA VAL A 159 -4.38 -8.81 13.22
C VAL A 159 -5.59 -7.97 12.87
N THR A 160 -5.41 -6.92 12.07
CA THR A 160 -6.49 -6.01 11.66
C THR A 160 -6.67 -5.91 10.15
N GLY A 161 -5.71 -6.43 9.40
CA GLY A 161 -5.66 -6.15 7.96
C GLY A 161 -5.24 -4.71 7.66
N ASN A 162 -5.34 -4.34 6.39
CA ASN A 162 -4.98 -3.01 5.92
C ASN A 162 -6.27 -2.19 5.67
N PRO A 163 -6.43 -0.99 6.27
CA PRO A 163 -7.60 -0.13 6.08
C PRO A 163 -8.01 0.08 4.62
N ARG A 164 -7.07 0.03 3.70
CA ARG A 164 -7.30 0.15 2.27
C ARG A 164 -8.20 -0.96 1.70
N ALA A 165 -8.16 -2.16 2.30
CA ALA A 165 -9.02 -3.28 1.91
C ALA A 165 -10.50 -2.91 2.03
N GLN A 166 -10.90 -2.24 3.11
CA GLN A 166 -12.29 -1.86 3.34
C GLN A 166 -12.79 -0.82 2.34
N GLN A 167 -11.94 0.10 1.89
CA GLN A 167 -12.34 1.10 0.88
C GLN A 167 -12.78 0.46 -0.44
N VAL A 168 -12.19 -0.68 -0.81
CA VAL A 168 -12.49 -1.34 -2.09
C VAL A 168 -13.45 -2.52 -1.94
N ALA A 169 -13.58 -3.11 -0.76
CA ALA A 169 -14.34 -4.35 -0.53
C ALA A 169 -15.81 -4.29 -0.98
N GLY A 170 -16.43 -3.11 -0.89
CA GLY A 170 -17.80 -2.87 -1.30
C GLY A 170 -17.99 -2.46 -2.75
N LEU A 171 -16.91 -2.24 -3.50
CA LEU A 171 -16.98 -1.81 -4.88
C LEU A 171 -17.46 -2.95 -5.78
N LYS A 172 -18.30 -2.61 -6.76
CA LYS A 172 -18.86 -3.54 -7.72
C LYS A 172 -18.35 -3.22 -9.12
N PRO A 173 -18.38 -4.20 -10.05
CA PRO A 173 -18.15 -3.96 -11.46
C PRO A 173 -18.97 -2.76 -11.97
N ASN A 174 -18.38 -1.97 -12.87
CA ASN A 174 -18.93 -0.74 -13.36
C ASN A 174 -18.42 -0.42 -14.79
N ASP A 175 -18.77 0.74 -15.32
CA ASP A 175 -18.46 1.10 -16.70
C ASP A 175 -17.17 1.94 -16.85
N ARG A 176 -16.35 2.08 -15.79
CA ARG A 176 -15.18 2.98 -15.80
C ARG A 176 -14.08 2.61 -16.81
N LEU A 177 -14.03 1.35 -17.25
CA LEU A 177 -13.13 0.95 -18.34
C LEU A 177 -13.42 1.70 -19.65
N LYS A 178 -14.66 2.19 -19.85
CA LYS A 178 -15.02 3.04 -20.99
C LYS A 178 -14.25 4.36 -21.02
N ASP A 179 -13.86 4.91 -19.87
CA ASP A 179 -13.07 6.15 -19.79
C ASP A 179 -11.70 5.99 -20.45
N PHE A 180 -11.23 4.75 -20.59
CA PHE A 180 -10.01 4.37 -21.29
C PHE A 180 -10.26 3.86 -22.72
N GLY A 181 -11.52 3.86 -23.19
CA GLY A 181 -11.90 3.32 -24.49
C GLY A 181 -11.80 1.79 -24.56
N LEU A 182 -12.05 1.12 -23.44
CA LEU A 182 -12.15 -0.33 -23.29
C LEU A 182 -13.59 -0.77 -23.05
N ASP A 183 -13.92 -2.01 -23.40
CA ASP A 183 -15.23 -2.61 -23.18
C ASP A 183 -15.31 -3.18 -21.75
N PRO A 184 -16.23 -2.71 -20.88
CA PRO A 184 -16.35 -3.20 -19.50
C PRO A 184 -16.81 -4.66 -19.40
N HIS A 185 -17.34 -5.24 -20.49
CA HIS A 185 -17.79 -6.63 -20.53
C HIS A 185 -16.72 -7.62 -21.02
N LYS A 186 -15.57 -7.12 -21.43
CA LYS A 186 -14.45 -7.97 -21.87
C LYS A 186 -13.47 -8.22 -20.74
N ARG A 187 -12.87 -9.42 -20.75
CA ARG A 187 -11.77 -9.76 -19.82
C ARG A 187 -10.65 -8.73 -19.93
N THR A 188 -10.29 -8.10 -18.81
CA THR A 188 -9.27 -7.06 -18.77
C THR A 188 -8.08 -7.50 -17.97
N LEU A 189 -6.90 -7.44 -18.60
CA LEU A 189 -5.60 -7.49 -17.94
C LEU A 189 -5.20 -6.07 -17.54
N LEU A 190 -5.07 -5.83 -16.24
CA LEU A 190 -4.53 -4.57 -15.71
C LEU A 190 -3.06 -4.74 -15.36
N VAL A 191 -2.21 -3.84 -15.86
CA VAL A 191 -0.77 -3.86 -15.55
C VAL A 191 -0.31 -2.52 -15.01
N PHE A 192 0.38 -2.53 -13.88
CA PHE A 192 1.05 -1.33 -13.34
C PHE A 192 2.24 -1.66 -12.44
N GLY A 193 3.25 -0.80 -12.47
CA GLY A 193 4.49 -0.94 -11.68
C GLY A 193 4.45 -0.25 -10.30
N GLY A 194 3.29 0.29 -9.86
CA GLY A 194 3.16 1.16 -8.69
C GLY A 194 3.29 2.65 -9.06
N SER A 195 3.22 3.54 -8.07
CA SER A 195 3.11 5.00 -8.28
C SER A 195 4.27 5.65 -9.06
N ARG A 196 5.44 5.03 -9.06
CA ARG A 196 6.63 5.49 -9.79
C ARG A 196 6.86 4.78 -11.12
N GLY A 197 6.03 3.76 -11.43
CA GLY A 197 6.30 2.82 -12.51
C GLY A 197 7.39 1.80 -12.14
N ALA A 198 7.68 0.87 -13.07
CA ALA A 198 8.69 -0.16 -12.88
C ALA A 198 9.34 -0.48 -14.25
N PRO A 199 10.57 0.00 -14.51
CA PRO A 199 11.21 -0.15 -15.83
C PRO A 199 11.22 -1.59 -16.35
N LYS A 200 11.56 -2.57 -15.50
CA LYS A 200 11.60 -3.99 -15.91
C LYS A 200 10.22 -4.57 -16.24
N ILE A 201 9.18 -4.17 -15.51
CA ILE A 201 7.80 -4.53 -15.87
C ILE A 201 7.42 -3.86 -17.19
N ASN A 202 7.73 -2.56 -17.34
CA ASN A 202 7.43 -1.84 -18.58
C ASN A 202 8.11 -2.49 -19.79
N GLU A 203 9.41 -2.82 -19.71
CA GLU A 203 10.16 -3.53 -20.77
C GLU A 203 9.49 -4.85 -21.14
N ALA A 204 9.16 -5.70 -20.16
CA ALA A 204 8.53 -6.99 -20.38
C ALA A 204 7.14 -6.87 -21.01
N VAL A 205 6.34 -5.89 -20.54
CA VAL A 205 5.01 -5.63 -21.09
C VAL A 205 5.09 -5.15 -22.53
N LEU A 206 5.97 -4.20 -22.83
CA LEU A 206 6.16 -3.70 -24.20
C LEU A 206 6.53 -4.84 -25.18
N ALA A 207 7.41 -5.76 -24.76
CA ALA A 207 7.76 -6.94 -25.54
C ALA A 207 6.57 -7.92 -25.70
N ALA A 208 5.61 -7.91 -24.75
CA ALA A 208 4.44 -8.78 -24.77
C ALA A 208 3.28 -8.24 -25.62
N LEU A 209 3.19 -6.92 -25.86
CA LEU A 209 2.06 -6.31 -26.57
C LEU A 209 1.75 -6.93 -27.94
N PRO A 210 2.74 -7.33 -28.78
CA PRO A 210 2.45 -7.97 -30.07
C PRO A 210 1.74 -9.33 -29.93
N VAL A 211 2.01 -10.07 -28.84
CA VAL A 211 1.36 -11.34 -28.51
C VAL A 211 -0.03 -11.08 -27.95
N TRP A 212 -0.14 -10.19 -26.96
CA TRP A 212 -1.40 -9.90 -26.30
C TRP A 212 -2.41 -9.18 -27.18
N GLY A 213 -1.93 -8.41 -28.17
CA GLY A 213 -2.81 -7.76 -29.17
C GLY A 213 -3.56 -8.72 -30.11
N LYS A 214 -3.16 -10.00 -30.14
CA LYS A 214 -3.82 -11.06 -30.92
C LYS A 214 -4.70 -11.97 -30.07
N ALA A 215 -4.66 -11.82 -28.73
CA ALA A 215 -5.40 -12.64 -27.79
C ALA A 215 -6.83 -12.08 -27.57
N ASP A 216 -7.72 -12.94 -27.03
CA ASP A 216 -9.11 -12.60 -26.76
C ASP A 216 -9.28 -11.99 -25.35
N PHE A 217 -8.51 -10.94 -25.06
CA PHE A 217 -8.69 -10.08 -23.89
C PHE A 217 -8.20 -8.66 -24.19
N GLN A 218 -8.49 -7.74 -23.31
CA GLN A 218 -8.00 -6.37 -23.45
C GLN A 218 -7.01 -6.02 -22.34
N VAL A 219 -6.17 -5.02 -22.60
CA VAL A 219 -5.07 -4.62 -21.70
C VAL A 219 -5.20 -3.14 -21.35
N LEU A 220 -5.18 -2.84 -20.06
CA LEU A 220 -4.96 -1.50 -19.54
C LEU A 220 -3.59 -1.46 -18.86
N PHE A 221 -2.65 -0.72 -19.44
CA PHE A 221 -1.27 -0.65 -18.97
C PHE A 221 -0.92 0.76 -18.51
N ALA A 222 -0.67 0.93 -17.19
CA ALA A 222 -0.19 2.16 -16.60
C ALA A 222 1.32 2.11 -16.38
N THR A 223 2.07 2.88 -17.18
CA THR A 223 3.54 2.85 -17.23
C THR A 223 4.22 3.57 -16.06
N GLY A 224 3.50 4.45 -15.35
CA GLY A 224 4.04 5.46 -14.45
C GLY A 224 4.35 6.77 -15.21
N ARG A 225 3.96 7.92 -14.60
CA ARG A 225 4.08 9.26 -15.24
C ARG A 225 5.49 9.56 -15.75
N SER A 226 6.53 9.14 -15.01
CA SER A 226 7.94 9.40 -15.37
C SER A 226 8.45 8.59 -16.58
N HIS A 227 7.75 7.54 -16.99
CA HIS A 227 8.16 6.66 -18.09
C HIS A 227 7.29 6.81 -19.33
N TYR A 228 6.11 7.41 -19.20
CA TYR A 228 5.08 7.43 -20.23
C TYR A 228 5.53 8.08 -21.53
N ASP A 229 6.11 9.27 -21.47
CA ASP A 229 6.46 10.03 -22.68
C ASP A 229 7.50 9.29 -23.53
N ASN A 230 8.53 8.72 -22.89
CA ASN A 230 9.54 7.91 -23.55
C ASN A 230 8.95 6.64 -24.19
N ILE A 231 8.01 5.99 -23.48
CA ILE A 231 7.34 4.80 -23.98
C ILE A 231 6.43 5.16 -25.16
N LYS A 232 5.62 6.20 -25.01
CA LYS A 232 4.66 6.64 -26.04
C LYS A 232 5.33 6.93 -27.39
N THR A 233 6.52 7.54 -27.38
CA THR A 233 7.26 7.86 -28.61
C THR A 233 7.79 6.61 -29.34
N SER A 234 7.97 5.50 -28.66
CA SER A 234 8.49 4.23 -29.21
C SER A 234 7.41 3.19 -29.50
N LEU A 235 6.14 3.46 -29.14
CA LEU A 235 5.06 2.50 -29.33
C LEU A 235 4.67 2.41 -30.81
N PRO A 236 4.57 1.18 -31.38
CA PRO A 236 3.93 0.98 -32.68
C PRO A 236 2.42 1.23 -32.58
N PRO A 237 1.71 1.33 -33.70
CA PRO A 237 0.25 1.31 -33.67
C PRO A 237 -0.28 0.09 -32.92
N LEU A 238 -1.14 0.35 -31.92
CA LEU A 238 -1.71 -0.70 -31.07
C LEU A 238 -3.16 -0.99 -31.47
N PRO A 239 -3.64 -2.24 -31.35
CA PRO A 239 -5.04 -2.55 -31.51
C PRO A 239 -5.90 -1.84 -30.46
N SER A 240 -7.17 -1.64 -30.76
CA SER A 240 -8.11 -0.96 -29.85
C SER A 240 -8.27 -1.64 -28.48
N SER A 241 -7.95 -2.95 -28.41
CA SER A 241 -7.95 -3.75 -27.17
C SER A 241 -6.81 -3.42 -26.22
N ILE A 242 -5.81 -2.64 -26.63
CA ILE A 242 -4.67 -2.28 -25.77
C ILE A 242 -4.65 -0.78 -25.52
N LYS A 243 -4.66 -0.39 -24.27
CA LYS A 243 -4.53 1.01 -23.83
C LYS A 243 -3.33 1.18 -22.93
N VAL A 244 -2.48 2.14 -23.28
CA VAL A 244 -1.29 2.54 -22.54
C VAL A 244 -1.50 3.94 -21.99
N VAL A 245 -1.43 4.08 -20.68
CA VAL A 245 -1.69 5.35 -19.98
C VAL A 245 -0.54 5.70 -19.04
N PRO A 246 -0.34 6.98 -18.71
CA PRO A 246 0.71 7.39 -17.77
C PRO A 246 0.40 6.93 -16.35
N TYR A 247 -0.86 6.99 -15.95
CA TYR A 247 -1.30 6.73 -14.59
C TYR A 247 -2.83 6.55 -14.55
N ILE A 248 -3.32 5.86 -13.54
CA ILE A 248 -4.75 5.73 -13.23
C ILE A 248 -4.99 6.40 -11.89
N ASP A 249 -5.61 7.58 -11.90
CA ASP A 249 -5.79 8.39 -10.69
C ASP A 249 -6.76 7.73 -9.70
N ASP A 250 -7.85 7.16 -10.20
CA ASP A 250 -8.84 6.42 -9.40
C ASP A 250 -8.73 4.90 -9.66
N MET A 251 -7.57 4.33 -9.25
CA MET A 251 -7.32 2.90 -9.37
C MET A 251 -8.40 2.04 -8.70
N PRO A 252 -8.92 2.36 -7.50
CA PRO A 252 -9.95 1.56 -6.85
C PRO A 252 -11.18 1.30 -7.71
N SER A 253 -11.67 2.29 -8.44
CA SER A 253 -12.88 2.17 -9.23
C SER A 253 -12.73 1.23 -10.44
N ILE A 254 -11.50 0.97 -10.89
CA ILE A 254 -11.20 0.07 -12.01
C ILE A 254 -11.07 -1.39 -11.56
N LEU A 255 -10.61 -1.61 -10.32
CA LEU A 255 -10.27 -2.94 -9.83
C LEU A 255 -11.40 -3.98 -9.93
N PRO A 256 -12.68 -3.65 -9.67
CA PRO A 256 -13.76 -4.64 -9.78
C PRO A 256 -13.95 -5.26 -11.18
N ASP A 257 -13.48 -4.57 -12.23
CA ASP A 257 -13.62 -4.98 -13.63
C ASP A 257 -12.37 -5.73 -14.16
N VAL A 258 -11.39 -5.99 -13.27
CA VAL A 258 -10.11 -6.60 -13.65
C VAL A 258 -10.19 -8.12 -13.56
N GLY A 259 -9.93 -8.81 -14.67
CA GLY A 259 -9.87 -10.27 -14.76
C GLY A 259 -8.54 -10.88 -14.30
N LEU A 260 -7.45 -10.13 -14.43
CA LEU A 260 -6.10 -10.48 -13.95
C LEU A 260 -5.29 -9.22 -13.72
N LEU A 261 -4.54 -9.17 -12.64
CA LEU A 261 -3.65 -8.06 -12.31
C LEU A 261 -2.18 -8.48 -12.48
N ILE A 262 -1.36 -7.63 -13.09
CA ILE A 262 0.11 -7.71 -13.03
C ILE A 262 0.64 -6.47 -12.32
N SER A 263 1.32 -6.64 -11.17
CA SER A 263 1.87 -5.50 -10.44
C SER A 263 3.06 -5.86 -9.55
N ARG A 264 3.65 -4.84 -8.93
CA ARG A 264 4.53 -5.02 -7.77
C ARG A 264 3.74 -5.56 -6.58
N ALA A 265 4.42 -6.27 -5.67
CA ALA A 265 3.81 -6.84 -4.46
C ALA A 265 3.82 -5.86 -3.27
N GLY A 266 3.32 -4.65 -3.50
CA GLY A 266 3.12 -3.66 -2.43
C GLY A 266 1.95 -4.04 -1.53
N ALA A 267 2.11 -3.94 -0.21
CA ALA A 267 1.11 -4.37 0.76
C ALA A 267 -0.28 -3.75 0.56
N THR A 268 -0.34 -2.49 0.12
CA THR A 268 -1.62 -1.81 -0.20
C THR A 268 -2.33 -2.48 -1.37
N THR A 269 -1.60 -2.74 -2.47
CA THR A 269 -2.17 -3.44 -3.63
C THR A 269 -2.63 -4.85 -3.27
N LEU A 270 -1.84 -5.57 -2.44
CA LEU A 270 -2.23 -6.91 -1.98
C LEU A 270 -3.51 -6.88 -1.16
N ALA A 271 -3.68 -5.88 -0.29
CA ALA A 271 -4.92 -5.70 0.47
C ALA A 271 -6.12 -5.41 -0.44
N GLU A 272 -5.94 -4.60 -1.47
CA GLU A 272 -7.00 -4.29 -2.45
C GLU A 272 -7.41 -5.53 -3.25
N ILE A 273 -6.44 -6.28 -3.81
CA ILE A 273 -6.76 -7.46 -4.61
C ILE A 273 -7.36 -8.59 -3.78
N THR A 274 -6.92 -8.78 -2.54
CA THR A 274 -7.50 -9.80 -1.66
C THR A 274 -8.91 -9.42 -1.18
N ALA A 275 -9.17 -8.15 -0.91
CA ALA A 275 -10.51 -7.68 -0.55
C ALA A 275 -11.52 -7.89 -1.69
N LEU A 276 -11.11 -7.73 -2.93
CA LEU A 276 -11.95 -7.93 -4.13
C LEU A 276 -11.94 -9.37 -4.64
N GLY A 277 -10.90 -10.15 -4.34
CA GLY A 277 -10.72 -11.49 -4.88
C GLY A 277 -10.17 -11.46 -6.31
N ILE A 278 -9.21 -10.58 -6.61
CA ILE A 278 -8.61 -10.46 -7.95
C ILE A 278 -7.42 -11.42 -8.06
N PRO A 279 -7.37 -12.30 -9.08
CA PRO A 279 -6.19 -13.10 -9.36
C PRO A 279 -5.04 -12.20 -9.81
N ALA A 280 -3.80 -12.53 -9.41
CA ALA A 280 -2.66 -11.68 -9.73
C ALA A 280 -1.40 -12.45 -10.12
N ILE A 281 -0.60 -11.83 -10.99
CA ILE A 281 0.82 -12.11 -11.18
C ILE A 281 1.59 -11.00 -10.48
N LEU A 282 2.33 -11.38 -9.44
CA LEU A 282 3.10 -10.45 -8.63
C LEU A 282 4.57 -10.46 -9.03
N ILE A 283 5.09 -9.29 -9.37
CA ILE A 283 6.49 -9.10 -9.77
C ILE A 283 7.18 -8.27 -8.67
N PRO A 284 7.75 -8.93 -7.62
CA PRO A 284 8.34 -8.23 -6.49
C PRO A 284 9.51 -7.36 -6.92
N SER A 285 9.63 -6.15 -6.37
CA SER A 285 10.81 -5.31 -6.58
C SER A 285 12.01 -5.88 -5.82
N PRO A 286 13.17 -6.08 -6.48
CA PRO A 286 14.40 -6.50 -5.79
C PRO A 286 15.02 -5.37 -4.96
N ASN A 287 14.66 -4.11 -5.24
CA ASN A 287 15.29 -2.91 -4.67
C ASN A 287 14.62 -2.41 -3.38
N VAL A 288 13.83 -3.24 -2.70
CA VAL A 288 13.16 -2.89 -1.44
C VAL A 288 13.88 -3.46 -0.22
N THR A 289 13.68 -2.84 0.93
CA THR A 289 14.32 -3.23 2.19
C THR A 289 13.87 -4.64 2.60
N HIS A 290 14.84 -5.49 2.98
CA HIS A 290 14.60 -6.87 3.45
C HIS A 290 13.76 -7.73 2.51
N HIS A 291 13.78 -7.45 1.20
CA HIS A 291 13.00 -8.18 0.20
C HIS A 291 11.52 -8.33 0.55
N HIS A 292 10.94 -7.36 1.29
CA HIS A 292 9.58 -7.48 1.81
C HIS A 292 8.53 -7.71 0.72
N GLN A 293 8.70 -7.16 -0.50
CA GLN A 293 7.76 -7.43 -1.58
C GLN A 293 7.77 -8.89 -2.03
N TYR A 294 8.95 -9.55 -2.04
CA TYR A 294 9.02 -10.97 -2.34
C TYR A 294 8.28 -11.80 -1.29
N LEU A 295 8.47 -11.49 -0.02
CA LEU A 295 7.80 -12.19 1.09
C LEU A 295 6.29 -11.89 1.11
N ASN A 296 5.88 -10.65 0.83
CA ASN A 296 4.47 -10.31 0.63
C ASN A 296 3.84 -11.15 -0.51
N ALA A 297 4.51 -11.26 -1.66
CA ALA A 297 4.04 -12.07 -2.79
C ALA A 297 3.94 -13.55 -2.41
N GLN A 298 4.94 -14.08 -1.71
CA GLN A 298 4.96 -15.48 -1.26
C GLN A 298 3.82 -15.81 -0.29
N SER A 299 3.38 -14.89 0.55
CA SER A 299 2.22 -15.09 1.43
C SER A 299 0.95 -15.39 0.64
N LEU A 300 0.75 -14.75 -0.52
CA LEU A 300 -0.37 -15.01 -1.41
C LEU A 300 -0.16 -16.26 -2.28
N THR A 301 1.05 -16.43 -2.81
CA THR A 301 1.37 -17.55 -3.73
C THR A 301 1.26 -18.90 -3.03
N LYS A 302 1.72 -19.02 -1.78
CA LYS A 302 1.59 -20.24 -0.97
C LYS A 302 0.14 -20.65 -0.73
N GLN A 303 -0.79 -19.71 -0.79
CA GLN A 303 -2.23 -19.94 -0.63
C GLN A 303 -2.96 -20.09 -1.99
N GLY A 304 -2.23 -20.11 -3.11
CA GLY A 304 -2.81 -20.21 -4.44
C GLY A 304 -3.54 -18.95 -4.92
N ALA A 305 -3.38 -17.81 -4.23
CA ALA A 305 -4.07 -16.55 -4.55
C ALA A 305 -3.38 -15.73 -5.64
N ALA A 306 -2.09 -15.98 -5.87
CA ALA A 306 -1.29 -15.29 -6.88
C ALA A 306 -0.20 -16.18 -7.46
N LEU A 307 0.38 -15.77 -8.58
CA LEU A 307 1.65 -16.30 -9.09
C LEU A 307 2.75 -15.26 -8.82
N THR A 308 3.89 -15.69 -8.32
CA THR A 308 5.08 -14.84 -8.23
C THR A 308 5.98 -15.10 -9.44
N ILE A 309 6.36 -14.02 -10.13
CA ILE A 309 7.36 -14.00 -11.19
C ILE A 309 8.41 -12.96 -10.82
N THR A 310 9.67 -13.34 -10.71
CA THR A 310 10.77 -12.42 -10.42
C THR A 310 11.23 -11.67 -11.68
N GLU A 311 11.90 -10.53 -11.53
CA GLU A 311 12.39 -9.78 -12.71
C GLU A 311 13.27 -10.60 -13.66
N PRO A 312 14.19 -11.49 -13.18
CA PRO A 312 14.95 -12.38 -14.07
C PRO A 312 14.09 -13.38 -14.85
N GLU A 313 12.89 -13.70 -14.37
CA GLU A 313 11.96 -14.62 -15.03
C GLU A 313 11.05 -13.94 -16.06
N LEU A 314 11.20 -12.63 -16.28
CA LEU A 314 10.48 -11.87 -17.32
C LEU A 314 11.12 -12.09 -18.70
N GLY A 315 11.28 -13.34 -19.09
CA GLY A 315 11.91 -13.77 -20.34
C GLY A 315 10.91 -13.92 -21.50
N GLN A 316 11.36 -14.64 -22.55
CA GLN A 316 10.60 -14.82 -23.80
C GLN A 316 9.27 -15.57 -23.61
N ASP A 317 9.13 -16.40 -22.61
CA ASP A 317 7.92 -17.16 -22.30
C ASP A 317 6.88 -16.35 -21.49
N PHE A 318 7.28 -15.23 -20.89
CA PHE A 318 6.39 -14.40 -20.07
C PHE A 318 5.10 -14.00 -20.80
N PRO A 319 5.11 -13.52 -22.07
CA PRO A 319 3.88 -13.15 -22.77
C PRO A 319 2.90 -14.33 -22.88
N GLN A 320 3.41 -15.53 -23.21
CA GLN A 320 2.56 -16.72 -23.37
C GLN A 320 2.03 -17.25 -22.03
N ARG A 321 2.81 -17.15 -20.95
CA ARG A 321 2.35 -17.51 -19.60
C ARG A 321 1.14 -16.67 -19.17
N VAL A 322 1.15 -15.38 -19.53
CA VAL A 322 0.02 -14.48 -19.26
C VAL A 322 -1.20 -14.87 -20.11
N VAL A 323 -1.02 -15.13 -21.41
CA VAL A 323 -2.11 -15.59 -22.30
C VAL A 323 -2.74 -16.86 -21.73
N THR A 324 -1.92 -17.89 -21.44
CA THR A 324 -2.41 -19.15 -20.86
C THR A 324 -3.22 -18.95 -19.59
N LEU A 325 -2.78 -18.05 -18.70
CA LEU A 325 -3.53 -17.76 -17.48
C LEU A 325 -4.82 -16.96 -17.77
N MET A 326 -4.80 -16.04 -18.72
CA MET A 326 -5.98 -15.25 -19.14
C MET A 326 -7.05 -16.12 -19.82
N GLU A 327 -6.66 -17.24 -20.44
CA GLU A 327 -7.56 -18.19 -21.10
C GLU A 327 -8.05 -19.30 -20.16
N ASP A 328 -7.35 -19.56 -19.04
CA ASP A 328 -7.71 -20.58 -18.05
C ASP A 328 -8.69 -20.00 -16.99
N ASP A 329 -9.99 -20.02 -17.32
CA ASP A 329 -11.05 -19.52 -16.44
C ASP A 329 -11.11 -20.28 -15.11
N ALA A 330 -10.87 -21.59 -15.12
CA ALA A 330 -10.92 -22.42 -13.91
C ALA A 330 -9.80 -22.04 -12.94
N LYS A 331 -8.59 -21.84 -13.44
CA LYS A 331 -7.43 -21.43 -12.64
C LYS A 331 -7.61 -20.02 -12.09
N ARG A 332 -8.07 -19.06 -12.91
CA ARG A 332 -8.33 -17.71 -12.41
C ARG A 332 -9.44 -17.70 -11.34
N ALA A 333 -10.51 -18.47 -11.53
CA ALA A 333 -11.57 -18.57 -10.53
C ALA A 333 -11.06 -19.18 -9.22
N ALA A 334 -10.23 -20.21 -9.26
CA ALA A 334 -9.59 -20.78 -8.07
C ALA A 334 -8.67 -19.77 -7.37
N MET A 335 -7.85 -19.02 -8.14
CA MET A 335 -7.02 -17.96 -7.60
C MET A 335 -7.84 -16.83 -6.98
N ALA A 336 -8.93 -16.42 -7.61
CA ALA A 336 -9.86 -15.40 -7.11
C ALA A 336 -10.49 -15.81 -5.77
N GLN A 337 -10.94 -17.05 -5.64
CA GLN A 337 -11.45 -17.58 -4.38
C GLN A 337 -10.40 -17.63 -3.28
N ALA A 338 -9.18 -18.08 -3.61
CA ALA A 338 -8.06 -18.09 -2.68
C ALA A 338 -7.69 -16.67 -2.22
N SER A 339 -7.63 -15.73 -3.17
CA SER A 339 -7.38 -14.31 -2.90
C SER A 339 -8.45 -13.73 -1.96
N LYS A 340 -9.73 -13.96 -2.25
CA LYS A 340 -10.85 -13.48 -1.44
C LYS A 340 -10.82 -14.00 0.01
N LYS A 341 -10.40 -15.25 0.23
CA LYS A 341 -10.26 -15.83 1.57
C LYS A 341 -9.19 -15.17 2.43
N LEU A 342 -8.18 -14.55 1.80
CA LEU A 342 -7.11 -13.83 2.49
C LEU A 342 -7.48 -12.38 2.79
N GLY A 343 -8.52 -11.87 2.17
CA GLY A 343 -8.97 -10.48 2.34
C GLY A 343 -9.54 -10.22 3.73
N VAL A 344 -9.32 -9.00 4.22
CA VAL A 344 -9.92 -8.48 5.46
C VAL A 344 -10.79 -7.27 5.08
N PRO A 345 -12.03 -7.50 4.64
CA PRO A 345 -12.88 -6.44 4.07
C PRO A 345 -13.35 -5.40 5.09
N ASP A 346 -13.24 -5.69 6.38
CA ASP A 346 -13.59 -4.84 7.54
C ASP A 346 -12.35 -4.32 8.30
N ALA A 347 -11.20 -4.21 7.61
CA ALA A 347 -9.91 -3.88 8.24
C ALA A 347 -9.91 -2.53 8.98
N SER A 348 -10.60 -1.52 8.47
CA SER A 348 -10.74 -0.24 9.18
C SER A 348 -11.53 -0.39 10.47
N ASP A 349 -12.64 -1.12 10.44
CA ASP A 349 -13.50 -1.36 11.62
C ASP A 349 -12.73 -2.11 12.70
N GLN A 350 -11.95 -3.12 12.32
CA GLN A 350 -11.08 -3.86 13.25
C GLN A 350 -10.04 -2.94 13.89
N LEU A 351 -9.38 -2.08 13.10
CA LEU A 351 -8.41 -1.13 13.64
C LEU A 351 -9.07 -0.07 14.53
N ILE A 352 -10.25 0.43 14.16
CA ILE A 352 -11.05 1.36 14.96
C ILE A 352 -11.49 0.72 16.28
N ALA A 353 -11.85 -0.56 16.28
CA ALA A 353 -12.18 -1.30 17.50
C ALA A 353 -10.97 -1.40 18.47
N VAL A 354 -9.77 -1.64 17.95
CA VAL A 354 -8.53 -1.61 18.74
C VAL A 354 -8.32 -0.23 19.36
N MET A 355 -8.49 0.85 18.58
CA MET A 355 -8.34 2.23 19.06
C MET A 355 -9.37 2.55 20.15
N THR A 356 -10.63 2.22 19.93
CA THR A 356 -11.74 2.47 20.88
C THR A 356 -11.53 1.71 22.20
N THR A 357 -11.06 0.46 22.12
CA THR A 357 -10.74 -0.34 23.32
C THR A 357 -9.62 0.27 24.15
N LEU A 358 -8.62 0.89 23.52
CA LEU A 358 -7.56 1.60 24.23
C LEU A 358 -8.09 2.85 24.95
N LEU A 359 -8.99 3.59 24.30
CA LEU A 359 -9.59 4.80 24.87
C LEU A 359 -10.51 4.50 26.06
N SER A 360 -11.29 3.41 25.98
CA SER A 360 -12.21 3.01 27.08
C SER A 360 -11.51 2.56 28.34
N LYS A 361 -10.30 1.99 28.24
CA LYS A 361 -9.51 1.54 29.41
C LYS A 361 -8.84 2.68 30.20
N ARG A 362 -8.86 3.89 29.68
CA ARG A 362 -8.23 5.09 30.30
C ARG A 362 -9.24 6.12 30.81
N ARG A 363 -10.53 5.88 30.59
CA ARG A 363 -11.64 6.55 31.26
C ARG A 363 -12.01 5.80 32.53
#